data_5a8bca405d2773ed155b3d7b9baa7952
#
_entry.id   5a8bca405d2773ed155b3d7b9baa7952
#
_cell.length_a   1.000
_cell.length_b   1.000
_cell.length_c   1.000
_cell.angle_alpha   90.00
_cell.angle_beta   90.00
_cell.angle_gamma   90.00
#
_symmetry.space_group_name_H-M   'P 1'
#
loop_
_entity.id
_entity.type
_entity.pdbx_description
1 polymer ?
#
loop_
_entity_poly.entity_id
_entity_poly.type
_entity_poly.pdbx_seq_one_letter_code
_entity_poly.pdbx_strand_id
1 'polypeptide(L)'
;MIEFTWDARKARRNEREHGVPFPIARIALQSGLGVAVEEQFREGEWRTNVVAPFRGISLLTITIADDSGETDEDSDSTTNEETEETWAGRARVVRIIRAREATAREKILYFESRPPVMG
;
A
#
# COMPACT_ATOMS: atom_id res chain seq x y z
N MET A 1 9.42 3.91 -10.55
CA MET A 1 8.89 4.77 -9.53
C MET A 1 7.38 4.72 -9.56
N ILE A 2 6.75 4.67 -8.42
CA ILE A 2 5.32 4.53 -8.34
C ILE A 2 4.68 5.88 -8.20
N GLU A 3 3.61 6.10 -8.97
CA GLU A 3 2.83 7.29 -8.83
C GLU A 3 1.67 6.99 -7.93
N PHE A 4 1.27 7.92 -7.09
CA PHE A 4 0.15 7.74 -6.19
C PHE A 4 -0.98 8.68 -6.58
N THR A 5 -2.20 8.16 -6.55
CA THR A 5 -3.37 8.96 -6.83
C THR A 5 -4.39 8.74 -5.72
N TRP A 6 -5.35 9.61 -5.64
CA TRP A 6 -6.48 9.41 -4.76
C TRP A 6 -7.59 10.41 -5.10
N ASP A 7 -8.77 10.11 -4.61
CA ASP A 7 -9.92 10.96 -4.78
C ASP A 7 -9.91 11.99 -3.65
N ALA A 8 -9.96 13.26 -3.97
CA ALA A 8 -9.84 14.30 -2.96
C ALA A 8 -10.96 14.27 -1.94
N ARG A 9 -12.17 13.91 -2.37
CA ARG A 9 -13.28 13.86 -1.46
C ARG A 9 -13.11 12.72 -0.46
N LYS A 10 -12.64 11.57 -0.92
CA LYS A 10 -12.39 10.45 -0.04
C LYS A 10 -11.23 10.75 0.90
N ALA A 11 -10.24 11.49 0.42
CA ALA A 11 -9.12 11.86 1.27
C ALA A 11 -9.59 12.71 2.44
N ARG A 12 -10.47 13.66 2.18
CA ARG A 12 -10.97 14.51 3.25
C ARG A 12 -11.82 13.73 4.23
N ARG A 13 -12.63 12.82 3.73
CA ARG A 13 -13.44 12.01 4.61
C ARG A 13 -12.56 11.12 5.47
N ASN A 14 -11.53 10.52 4.87
CA ASN A 14 -10.64 9.65 5.59
C ASN A 14 -9.94 10.39 6.71
N GLU A 15 -9.52 11.61 6.43
CA GLU A 15 -8.83 12.38 7.45
C GLU A 15 -9.77 12.70 8.62
N ARG A 16 -11.02 13.00 8.33
CA ARG A 16 -11.97 13.26 9.41
C ARG A 16 -12.26 12.01 10.20
N GLU A 17 -12.38 10.86 9.56
CA GLU A 17 -12.76 9.65 10.24
C GLU A 17 -11.62 8.94 10.95
N HIS A 18 -10.44 9.01 10.37
CA HIS A 18 -9.32 8.24 10.90
C HIS A 18 -8.10 9.07 11.26
N GLY A 19 -8.12 10.35 10.94
CA GLY A 19 -7.01 11.22 11.31
C GLY A 19 -5.74 11.06 10.50
N VAL A 20 -5.79 10.34 9.38
CA VAL A 20 -4.61 10.11 8.58
C VAL A 20 -4.77 10.75 7.22
N PRO A 21 -4.04 11.82 6.94
CA PRO A 21 -4.08 12.40 5.60
C PRO A 21 -3.43 11.47 4.58
N PHE A 22 -3.95 11.44 3.38
CA PHE A 22 -3.38 10.57 2.35
C PHE A 22 -1.93 10.90 2.00
N PRO A 23 -1.49 12.16 2.02
CA PRO A 23 -0.06 12.41 1.82
C PRO A 23 0.84 11.71 2.84
N ILE A 24 0.35 11.57 4.08
CA ILE A 24 1.10 10.83 5.10
C ILE A 24 1.13 9.35 4.73
N ALA A 25 0.00 8.81 4.27
CA ALA A 25 -0.04 7.41 3.83
C ALA A 25 0.95 7.19 2.70
N ARG A 26 1.04 8.14 1.78
CA ARG A 26 1.97 8.02 0.67
C ARG A 26 3.41 7.95 1.17
N ILE A 27 3.74 8.79 2.14
CA ILE A 27 5.09 8.78 2.69
C ILE A 27 5.40 7.44 3.33
N ALA A 28 4.43 6.88 4.06
CA ALA A 28 4.63 5.58 4.70
C ALA A 28 4.87 4.50 3.65
N LEU A 29 4.11 4.54 2.55
CA LEU A 29 4.29 3.55 1.50
C LEU A 29 5.64 3.71 0.80
N GLN A 30 6.10 4.93 0.68
CA GLN A 30 7.36 5.18 -0.01
C GLN A 30 8.56 4.78 0.82
N SER A 31 8.37 4.44 2.08
CA SER A 31 9.49 4.02 2.92
C SER A 31 10.10 2.72 2.43
N GLY A 32 9.35 1.95 1.66
CA GLY A 32 9.83 0.65 1.23
C GLY A 32 9.70 -0.43 2.28
N LEU A 33 9.13 -0.09 3.42
CA LEU A 33 9.02 -1.05 4.51
C LEU A 33 7.61 -1.59 4.69
N GLY A 34 6.71 -1.29 3.76
CA GLY A 34 5.35 -1.78 3.87
C GLY A 34 5.24 -3.26 3.58
N VAL A 35 4.26 -3.90 4.18
CA VAL A 35 3.99 -5.31 3.99
C VAL A 35 2.53 -5.47 3.65
N ALA A 36 2.22 -6.15 2.55
CA ALA A 36 0.85 -6.44 2.18
C ALA A 36 0.36 -7.58 3.08
N VAL A 37 -0.72 -7.33 3.80
CA VAL A 37 -1.20 -8.31 4.75
C VAL A 37 -2.53 -8.92 4.37
N GLU A 38 -3.25 -8.32 3.43
CA GLU A 38 -4.56 -8.84 3.09
C GLU A 38 -4.98 -8.33 1.72
N GLU A 39 -5.70 -9.14 0.97
CA GLU A 39 -6.26 -8.70 -0.29
C GLU A 39 -7.73 -8.99 -0.30
N GLN A 40 -8.51 -8.10 -0.88
CA GLN A 40 -9.94 -8.23 -0.95
C GLN A 40 -10.40 -7.80 -2.32
N PHE A 41 -11.44 -8.46 -2.82
CA PHE A 41 -12.05 -8.04 -4.07
C PHE A 41 -13.31 -7.29 -3.71
N ARG A 42 -13.37 -6.00 -4.05
CA ARG A 42 -14.51 -5.18 -3.72
C ARG A 42 -14.84 -4.26 -4.83
N GLU A 43 -16.10 -4.17 -5.15
CA GLU A 43 -16.56 -3.23 -6.16
C GLU A 43 -15.81 -3.38 -7.47
N GLY A 44 -15.57 -4.62 -7.86
CA GLY A 44 -14.99 -4.90 -9.15
C GLY A 44 -13.49 -4.77 -9.24
N GLU A 45 -12.81 -4.60 -8.14
CA GLU A 45 -11.36 -4.48 -8.19
C GLU A 45 -10.71 -5.12 -6.99
N TRP A 46 -9.47 -5.51 -7.17
CA TRP A 46 -8.69 -6.06 -6.08
C TRP A 46 -8.08 -4.93 -5.27
N ARG A 47 -8.21 -5.01 -3.97
CA ARG A 47 -7.65 -4.03 -3.05
C ARG A 47 -6.72 -4.74 -2.10
N THR A 48 -5.63 -4.09 -1.77
CA THR A 48 -4.61 -4.64 -0.89
C THR A 48 -4.49 -3.77 0.34
N ASN A 49 -4.46 -4.39 1.50
CA ASN A 49 -4.17 -3.67 2.73
C ASN A 49 -2.68 -3.82 3.01
N VAL A 50 -1.99 -2.70 3.09
CA VAL A 50 -0.56 -2.67 3.32
C VAL A 50 -0.34 -2.03 4.68
N VAL A 51 0.43 -2.68 5.54
CA VAL A 51 0.81 -2.09 6.81
C VAL A 51 2.19 -1.49 6.63
N ALA A 52 2.35 -0.23 6.91
CA ALA A 52 3.61 0.46 6.69
C ALA A 52 3.91 1.39 7.86
N PRO A 53 5.17 1.54 8.22
CA PRO A 53 5.52 2.40 9.34
C PRO A 53 5.58 3.85 8.92
N PHE A 54 5.24 4.73 9.84
CA PHE A 54 5.37 6.14 9.63
C PHE A 54 6.18 6.70 10.78
N ARG A 55 7.35 7.22 10.46
CA ARG A 55 8.26 7.82 11.44
C ARG A 55 8.73 6.83 12.51
N GLY A 56 8.63 5.56 12.24
CA GLY A 56 9.16 4.56 13.15
C GLY A 56 8.37 4.37 14.43
N ILE A 57 7.26 5.09 14.56
CA ILE A 57 6.47 4.99 15.76
C ILE A 57 5.14 4.37 15.52
N SER A 58 4.51 4.72 14.45
CA SER A 58 3.16 4.27 14.16
C SER A 58 3.16 3.31 13.00
N LEU A 59 2.25 2.37 13.03
CA LEU A 59 2.00 1.52 11.88
C LEU A 59 0.64 1.88 11.33
N LEU A 60 0.59 2.12 10.04
CA LEU A 60 -0.64 2.49 9.37
C LEU A 60 -1.07 1.37 8.45
N THR A 61 -2.37 1.13 8.37
CA THR A 61 -2.89 0.22 7.37
C THR A 61 -3.49 1.06 6.26
N ILE A 62 -2.97 0.87 5.07
CA ILE A 62 -3.36 1.66 3.92
C ILE A 62 -3.96 0.72 2.89
N THR A 63 -5.19 1.00 2.48
CA THR A 63 -5.85 0.21 1.46
C THR A 63 -5.58 0.84 0.11
N ILE A 64 -5.06 0.06 -0.80
CA ILE A 64 -4.67 0.55 -2.11
C ILE A 64 -5.26 -0.31 -3.21
N ALA A 65 -5.30 0.23 -4.41
CA ALA A 65 -5.65 -0.53 -5.60
C ALA A 65 -4.67 -0.16 -6.70
N ASP A 66 -4.43 -1.11 -7.58
CA ASP A 66 -3.57 -0.88 -8.72
C ASP A 66 -4.36 -0.08 -9.74
N ASP A 67 -3.91 1.09 -10.05
CA ASP A 67 -4.59 1.98 -10.98
C ASP A 67 -3.79 2.19 -12.24
N SER A 68 -2.90 1.26 -12.55
CA SER A 68 -2.02 1.41 -13.69
C SER A 68 -2.72 1.25 -15.03
N GLY A 69 -3.91 0.80 -15.03
CA GLY A 69 -4.63 0.63 -16.26
C GLY A 69 -4.29 -0.73 -16.79
N GLU A 70 -4.49 -1.03 -17.94
CA GLU A 70 -4.30 -2.23 -18.40
C GLU A 70 -3.22 -2.57 -18.85
N THR A 71 -2.77 -3.09 -18.97
CA THR A 71 -1.70 -3.43 -19.23
C THR A 71 -1.52 -4.26 -20.08
N ASP A 72 -1.32 -4.61 -20.56
CA ASP A 72 -1.18 -5.32 -21.30
C ASP A 72 -0.30 -6.12 -21.36
N GLU A 73 -0.31 -6.64 -21.65
CA GLU A 73 0.30 -7.53 -21.68
C GLU A 73 1.43 -7.54 -22.20
N ASP A 74 1.75 -7.11 -22.76
CA ASP A 74 2.79 -7.13 -23.36
C ASP A 74 3.79 -6.91 -22.71
N SER A 75 3.82 -6.84 -22.13
CA SER A 75 4.64 -6.59 -21.49
C SER A 75 5.48 -7.40 -21.26
N ASP A 76 5.82 -7.83 -21.45
CA ASP A 76 6.46 -8.62 -21.19
C ASP A 76 7.49 -8.58 -20.77
N SER A 77 7.71 -8.36 -20.80
CA SER A 77 8.49 -8.42 -20.50
C SER A 77 9.29 -8.48 -19.96
N THR A 78 9.59 -8.44 -19.84
CA THR A 78 10.36 -8.56 -19.43
C THR A 78 11.04 -8.42 -18.69
N THR A 79 11.21 -8.29 -18.31
CA THR A 79 11.89 -8.20 -17.70
C THR A 79 12.22 -7.98 -16.75
N ASN A 80 12.30 -7.73 -16.25
CA ASN A 80 12.64 -7.51 -15.38
C ASN A 80 12.79 -7.89 -14.43
N GLU A 81 13.14 -8.07 -14.19
CA GLU A 81 13.46 -8.61 -13.53
C GLU A 81 13.84 -8.26 -12.41
N GLU A 82 14.37 -7.68 -12.08
CA GLU A 82 14.76 -7.22 -11.02
C GLU A 82 13.87 -6.62 -10.30
N THR A 83 12.77 -6.85 -10.36
CA THR A 83 11.87 -6.26 -9.68
C THR A 83 11.85 -6.79 -8.43
N GLU A 84 11.98 -6.05 -7.42
CA GLU A 84 11.86 -6.53 -6.21
C GLU A 84 10.51 -6.79 -5.89
N GLU A 85 10.11 -7.69 -5.16
CA GLU A 85 8.82 -7.90 -4.77
C GLU A 85 8.47 -6.97 -3.77
N THR A 86 7.64 -6.06 -3.89
CA THR A 86 7.23 -5.06 -2.94
C THR A 86 5.76 -5.19 -2.72
N TRP A 87 5.22 -4.40 -1.79
CA TRP A 87 3.79 -4.38 -1.53
C TRP A 87 3.01 -3.98 -2.77
N ALA A 88 3.63 -3.26 -3.68
CA ALA A 88 2.94 -2.81 -4.87
C ALA A 88 2.93 -3.83 -5.98
N GLY A 89 3.72 -4.86 -5.88
CA GLY A 89 3.85 -5.82 -6.94
C GLY A 89 4.38 -5.13 -8.18
N ARG A 90 3.64 -5.21 -9.27
CA ARG A 90 4.08 -4.58 -10.50
C ARG A 90 3.37 -3.30 -10.80
N ALA A 91 2.59 -2.80 -9.87
CA ALA A 91 1.81 -1.60 -10.12
C ALA A 91 2.72 -0.40 -10.32
N ARG A 92 2.37 0.44 -11.27
CA ARG A 92 3.07 1.68 -11.49
C ARG A 92 2.30 2.86 -10.99
N VAL A 93 0.98 2.76 -10.95
CA VAL A 93 0.14 3.79 -10.41
C VAL A 93 -0.72 3.13 -9.34
N VAL A 94 -0.67 3.66 -8.14
CA VAL A 94 -1.37 3.09 -7.02
C VAL A 94 -2.34 4.12 -6.50
N ARG A 95 -3.61 3.73 -6.34
CA ARG A 95 -4.61 4.62 -5.80
C ARG A 95 -4.81 4.31 -4.34
N ILE A 96 -4.70 5.33 -3.50
CA ILE A 96 -4.91 5.20 -2.08
C ILE A 96 -6.40 5.34 -1.82
N ILE A 97 -6.99 4.37 -1.14
CA ILE A 97 -8.43 4.33 -0.89
C ILE A 97 -8.75 4.66 0.55
N ARG A 98 -7.94 4.21 1.47
CA ARG A 98 -8.20 4.42 2.89
C ARG A 98 -6.89 4.32 3.65
N ALA A 99 -6.77 5.01 4.74
CA ALA A 99 -5.60 4.92 5.60
C ALA A 99 -6.04 5.13 7.04
N ARG A 100 -5.58 4.28 7.93
CA ARG A 100 -5.89 4.37 9.33
C ARG A 100 -4.78 3.72 10.14
N GLU A 101 -4.86 3.87 11.43
CA GLU A 101 -3.88 3.22 12.26
C GLU A 101 -4.11 1.73 12.22
N ALA A 102 -3.06 0.94 12.24
CA ALA A 102 -3.18 -0.50 12.17
C ALA A 102 -3.79 -1.06 13.45
N THR A 103 -4.60 -2.10 13.30
CA THR A 103 -5.16 -2.78 14.47
C THR A 103 -4.08 -3.67 15.07
N ALA A 104 -4.36 -4.19 16.26
CA ALA A 104 -3.43 -5.10 16.91
C ALA A 104 -3.15 -6.31 16.03
N ARG A 105 -4.18 -6.85 15.41
CA ARG A 105 -3.98 -8.01 14.54
C ARG A 105 -3.12 -7.66 13.35
N GLU A 106 -3.34 -6.50 12.76
CA GLU A 106 -2.55 -6.08 11.61
C GLU A 106 -1.09 -5.87 11.98
N LYS A 107 -0.84 -5.38 13.18
CA LYS A 107 0.53 -5.20 13.63
C LYS A 107 1.22 -6.54 13.77
N ILE A 108 0.51 -7.53 14.27
CA ILE A 108 1.08 -8.85 14.39
C ILE A 108 1.41 -9.42 13.01
N LEU A 109 0.47 -9.26 12.07
CA LEU A 109 0.72 -9.76 10.73
C LEU A 109 1.92 -9.06 10.09
N TYR A 110 2.08 -7.78 10.36
CA TYR A 110 3.19 -7.03 9.82
C TYR A 110 4.52 -7.61 10.33
N PHE A 111 4.62 -7.81 11.63
CA PHE A 111 5.87 -8.29 12.18
C PHE A 111 6.15 -9.75 11.80
N GLU A 112 5.11 -10.52 11.64
CA GLU A 112 5.31 -11.91 11.23
C GLU A 112 5.70 -12.04 9.78
N SER A 113 5.28 -11.09 8.95
CA SER A 113 5.56 -11.17 7.52
C SER A 113 6.86 -10.54 7.12
N ARG A 114 7.47 -9.79 8.00
CA ARG A 114 8.72 -9.16 7.63
C ARG A 114 9.85 -10.16 7.72
N PRO A 115 10.83 -10.06 6.86
CA PRO A 115 11.98 -10.91 6.99
C PRO A 115 12.71 -10.56 8.28
N PRO A 116 13.34 -11.50 8.92
CA PRO A 116 14.06 -11.18 10.15
C PRO A 116 15.19 -10.23 9.88
N VAL A 117 15.43 -9.37 10.83
CA VAL A 117 16.52 -8.45 10.73
C VAL A 117 17.75 -9.12 11.25
N MET A 118 18.77 -9.20 10.43
CA MET A 118 19.89 -9.83 10.87
C MET A 118 20.75 -8.90 11.45
N GLY A 119 20.96 -8.88 12.44
CA GLY A 119 21.66 -7.94 13.02
C GLY A 119 22.58 -7.73 13.66
#